data_38a457ca131f223e92eb0c89a3f6881a
#
_entry.id   38a457ca131f223e92eb0c89a3f6881a
#
_cell.length_a   1.000
_cell.length_b   1.000
_cell.length_c   1.000
_cell.angle_alpha   90.00
_cell.angle_beta   90.00
_cell.angle_gamma   90.00
#
_symmetry.space_group_name_H-M   'P 1'
#
loop_
_entity.id
_entity.type
_entity.pdbx_description
1 polymer ?
#
loop_
_entity_poly.entity_id
_entity_poly.type
_entity_poly.pdbx_seq_one_letter_code
_entity_poly.pdbx_strand_id
1 'polypeptide(L)'
;MYNLLRASILIFLISSFANAHSKKKSLDTHIHGVSTLNIVQEGNTLLFEFEMPGNDIVGFEYEAKQQNDIEKVENAINILSDYKNLISPSGSAECKIESYSANVINEEKHSEFVSNYKFNCENISKLKIIYIKYFKSFENGKKLNIKILGEKKKSVYVIEKSKKLINVKNHF
;
A
#
# COMPACT_ATOMS: atom_id res chain seq x y z
N MET A 1 17.72 -56.57 49.70
CA MET A 1 17.33 -55.13 49.86
C MET A 1 18.14 -54.35 48.83
N TYR A 2 17.58 -54.08 47.64
CA TYR A 2 18.24 -53.30 46.59
C TYR A 2 17.46 -51.99 46.39
N ASN A 3 18.09 -50.89 46.71
CA ASN A 3 17.56 -49.54 46.43
C ASN A 3 17.81 -49.19 44.97
N LEU A 4 16.74 -49.05 44.19
CA LEU A 4 16.76 -48.55 42.84
C LEU A 4 16.73 -47.02 42.88
N LEU A 5 17.87 -46.41 42.60
CA LEU A 5 17.98 -44.97 42.39
C LEU A 5 17.35 -44.62 41.04
N ARG A 6 16.18 -43.93 41.04
CA ARG A 6 15.57 -43.38 39.83
C ARG A 6 16.25 -42.04 39.54
N ALA A 7 17.12 -41.97 38.57
CA ALA A 7 17.62 -40.72 37.99
C ALA A 7 16.59 -40.11 37.05
N SER A 8 15.94 -39.03 37.47
CA SER A 8 15.09 -38.24 36.58
C SER A 8 15.96 -37.33 35.69
N ILE A 9 16.01 -37.67 34.41
CA ILE A 9 16.64 -36.82 33.39
C ILE A 9 15.65 -35.71 33.04
N LEU A 10 15.95 -34.50 33.49
CA LEU A 10 15.20 -33.29 33.15
C LEU A 10 15.70 -32.81 31.77
N ILE A 11 14.94 -33.10 30.70
CA ILE A 11 15.25 -32.59 29.37
C ILE A 11 14.81 -31.13 29.30
N PHE A 12 15.78 -30.20 29.32
CA PHE A 12 15.57 -28.78 29.09
C PHE A 12 15.39 -28.59 27.59
N LEU A 13 14.12 -28.39 27.15
CA LEU A 13 13.78 -27.94 25.81
C LEU A 13 14.16 -26.47 25.67
N ILE A 14 15.33 -26.22 25.09
CA ILE A 14 15.75 -24.88 24.69
C ILE A 14 14.96 -24.53 23.43
N SER A 15 13.86 -23.79 23.59
CA SER A 15 13.13 -23.19 22.48
C SER A 15 14.00 -22.09 21.87
N SER A 16 14.64 -22.40 20.76
CA SER A 16 15.32 -21.42 19.91
C SER A 16 14.29 -20.47 19.32
N PHE A 17 14.18 -19.26 19.85
CA PHE A 17 13.47 -18.17 19.19
C PHE A 17 14.20 -17.86 17.88
N ALA A 18 13.68 -18.37 16.78
CA ALA A 18 14.11 -17.93 15.45
C ALA A 18 13.73 -16.44 15.33
N ASN A 19 14.73 -15.56 15.42
CA ASN A 19 14.58 -14.18 15.01
C ASN A 19 14.26 -14.18 13.51
N ALA A 20 12.98 -14.02 13.16
CA ALA A 20 12.58 -13.72 11.81
C ALA A 20 13.17 -12.34 11.47
N HIS A 21 14.34 -12.34 10.83
CA HIS A 21 14.84 -11.15 10.16
C HIS A 21 13.83 -10.79 9.09
N SER A 22 13.02 -9.77 9.32
CA SER A 22 12.26 -9.13 8.25
C SER A 22 13.30 -8.63 7.26
N LYS A 23 13.39 -9.26 6.08
CA LYS A 23 14.17 -8.73 4.97
C LYS A 23 13.65 -7.32 4.72
N LYS A 24 14.47 -6.30 5.02
CA LYS A 24 14.25 -4.94 4.57
C LYS A 24 14.03 -5.03 3.06
N LYS A 25 12.80 -4.76 2.61
CA LYS A 25 12.49 -4.68 1.18
C LYS A 25 13.33 -3.51 0.68
N SER A 26 14.42 -3.75 -0.04
CA SER A 26 15.15 -2.67 -0.69
C SER A 26 14.16 -1.99 -1.63
N LEU A 27 14.12 -0.67 -1.62
CA LEU A 27 13.37 0.08 -2.62
C LEU A 27 13.94 -0.34 -3.97
N ASP A 28 13.12 -1.02 -4.77
CA ASP A 28 13.49 -1.38 -6.14
C ASP A 28 13.78 -0.10 -6.91
N THR A 29 14.63 -0.17 -7.94
CA THR A 29 14.96 0.98 -8.79
C THR A 29 13.67 1.56 -9.35
N HIS A 30 13.20 2.67 -8.76
CA HIS A 30 11.99 3.34 -9.20
C HIS A 30 12.19 4.00 -10.56
N ILE A 31 11.19 3.89 -11.42
CA ILE A 31 11.16 4.62 -12.68
C ILE A 31 10.37 5.91 -12.44
N HIS A 32 11.01 7.06 -12.57
CA HIS A 32 10.35 8.36 -12.42
C HIS A 32 9.11 8.48 -13.33
N GLY A 33 8.04 8.93 -12.77
CA GLY A 33 6.74 9.02 -13.45
C GLY A 33 5.91 7.74 -13.38
N VAL A 34 6.37 6.69 -12.70
CA VAL A 34 5.66 5.40 -12.61
C VAL A 34 5.42 5.03 -11.15
N SER A 35 4.17 5.14 -10.73
CA SER A 35 3.71 4.73 -9.41
C SER A 35 2.94 3.40 -9.47
N THR A 36 2.78 2.74 -8.33
CA THR A 36 2.06 1.47 -8.21
C THR A 36 0.84 1.62 -7.30
N LEU A 37 -0.24 0.92 -7.63
CA LEU A 37 -1.41 0.72 -6.78
C LEU A 37 -1.72 -0.77 -6.70
N ASN A 38 -1.63 -1.33 -5.51
CA ASN A 38 -2.10 -2.68 -5.21
C ASN A 38 -3.51 -2.60 -4.62
N ILE A 39 -4.44 -3.40 -5.13
CA ILE A 39 -5.82 -3.53 -4.62
C ILE A 39 -6.03 -4.98 -4.24
N VAL A 40 -6.31 -5.25 -2.98
CA VAL A 40 -6.51 -6.61 -2.45
C VAL A 40 -7.89 -6.71 -1.83
N GLN A 41 -8.62 -7.78 -2.15
CA GLN A 41 -9.87 -8.14 -1.49
C GLN A 41 -9.63 -9.20 -0.43
N GLU A 42 -10.22 -8.99 0.75
CA GLU A 42 -10.34 -9.96 1.84
C GLU A 42 -11.79 -9.96 2.36
N GLY A 43 -12.61 -10.88 1.86
CA GLY A 43 -14.04 -10.88 2.14
C GLY A 43 -14.71 -9.56 1.67
N ASN A 44 -15.34 -8.83 2.58
CA ASN A 44 -15.94 -7.53 2.31
C ASN A 44 -14.96 -6.35 2.42
N THR A 45 -13.71 -6.62 2.74
CA THR A 45 -12.67 -5.60 2.88
C THR A 45 -11.92 -5.40 1.58
N LEU A 46 -11.66 -4.14 1.22
CA LEU A 46 -10.73 -3.74 0.16
C LEU A 46 -9.55 -2.97 0.76
N LEU A 47 -8.36 -3.44 0.46
CA LEU A 47 -7.10 -2.78 0.78
C LEU A 47 -6.54 -2.14 -0.47
N PHE A 48 -6.19 -0.86 -0.38
CA PHE A 48 -5.50 -0.10 -1.41
C PHE A 48 -4.15 0.33 -0.87
N GLU A 49 -3.09 -0.02 -1.57
CA GLU A 49 -1.72 0.40 -1.24
C GLU A 49 -1.11 1.11 -2.43
N PHE A 50 -0.74 2.36 -2.25
CA PHE A 50 0.03 3.14 -3.21
C PHE A 50 1.51 3.15 -2.79
N GLU A 51 2.39 2.91 -3.77
CA GLU A 51 3.83 3.11 -3.69
C GLU A 51 4.22 4.11 -4.78
N MET A 52 4.78 5.25 -4.39
CA MET A 52 4.95 6.41 -5.27
C MET A 52 6.33 7.02 -5.07
N PRO A 53 7.17 7.11 -6.11
CA PRO A 53 8.47 7.77 -6.02
C PRO A 53 8.35 9.22 -5.56
N GLY A 54 9.27 9.69 -4.74
CA GLY A 54 9.28 11.08 -4.26
C GLY A 54 9.24 12.11 -5.38
N ASN A 55 9.93 11.85 -6.49
CA ASN A 55 9.89 12.71 -7.67
C ASN A 55 8.48 12.90 -8.25
N ASP A 56 7.63 11.88 -8.18
CA ASP A 56 6.25 11.94 -8.69
C ASP A 56 5.36 12.80 -7.80
N ILE A 57 5.65 12.85 -6.50
CA ILE A 57 4.83 13.46 -5.47
C ILE A 57 5.27 14.89 -5.14
N VAL A 58 6.56 15.09 -4.85
CA VAL A 58 7.14 16.38 -4.40
C VAL A 58 8.15 16.97 -5.37
N GLY A 59 8.54 16.25 -6.44
CA GLY A 59 9.48 16.70 -7.46
C GLY A 59 10.94 16.44 -7.13
N PHE A 60 11.24 15.71 -6.05
CA PHE A 60 12.59 15.30 -5.66
C PHE A 60 12.55 13.93 -4.94
N GLU A 61 13.74 13.29 -4.76
CA GLU A 61 13.86 11.98 -4.12
C GLU A 61 14.78 11.98 -2.90
N TYR A 62 15.48 13.08 -2.62
CA TYR A 62 16.32 13.20 -1.44
C TYR A 62 15.50 13.45 -0.16
N GLU A 63 16.05 13.11 0.98
CA GLU A 63 15.48 13.44 2.28
C GLU A 63 15.35 14.96 2.45
N ALA A 64 14.13 15.46 2.69
CA ALA A 64 13.87 16.88 2.87
C ALA A 64 14.53 17.40 4.16
N LYS A 65 15.43 18.39 4.03
CA LYS A 65 16.15 19.03 5.15
C LYS A 65 15.94 20.54 5.19
N GLN A 66 15.61 21.15 4.07
CA GLN A 66 15.30 22.57 3.99
C GLN A 66 13.81 22.79 4.28
N GLN A 67 13.48 23.88 4.94
CA GLN A 67 12.12 24.19 5.39
C GLN A 67 11.09 24.11 4.24
N ASN A 68 11.41 24.68 3.08
CA ASN A 68 10.53 24.64 1.91
C ASN A 68 10.26 23.22 1.39
N ASP A 69 11.23 22.30 1.48
CA ASP A 69 11.05 20.93 1.04
C ASP A 69 10.31 20.09 2.10
N ILE A 70 10.53 20.37 3.38
CA ILE A 70 9.75 19.79 4.48
C ILE A 70 8.26 20.15 4.32
N GLU A 71 7.94 21.40 4.04
CA GLU A 71 6.56 21.86 3.82
C GLU A 71 5.90 21.17 2.62
N LYS A 72 6.65 20.91 1.53
CA LYS A 72 6.13 20.11 0.39
C LYS A 72 5.81 18.68 0.79
N VAL A 73 6.70 18.03 1.57
CA VAL A 73 6.47 16.67 2.07
C VAL A 73 5.24 16.62 2.98
N GLU A 74 5.11 17.55 3.93
CA GLU A 74 3.97 17.64 4.83
C GLU A 74 2.66 17.85 4.06
N ASN A 75 2.66 18.76 3.09
CA ASN A 75 1.48 18.99 2.23
C ASN A 75 1.12 17.75 1.43
N ALA A 76 2.11 17.03 0.89
CA ALA A 76 1.88 15.78 0.16
C ALA A 76 1.27 14.71 1.08
N ILE A 77 1.78 14.54 2.30
CA ILE A 77 1.20 13.62 3.30
C ILE A 77 -0.24 14.00 3.64
N ASN A 78 -0.54 15.28 3.79
CA ASN A 78 -1.91 15.74 4.02
C ASN A 78 -2.86 15.38 2.86
N ILE A 79 -2.41 15.56 1.61
CA ILE A 79 -3.18 15.15 0.42
C ILE A 79 -3.40 13.63 0.42
N LEU A 80 -2.35 12.85 0.70
CA LEU A 80 -2.39 11.39 0.75
C LEU A 80 -3.22 10.85 1.92
N SER A 81 -3.44 11.62 2.96
CA SER A 81 -4.26 11.24 4.11
C SER A 81 -5.76 11.21 3.81
N ASP A 82 -6.22 11.83 2.71
CA ASP A 82 -7.60 11.71 2.23
C ASP A 82 -7.64 10.90 0.92
N TYR A 83 -8.13 9.66 0.99
CA TYR A 83 -8.28 8.78 -0.16
C TYR A 83 -9.04 9.41 -1.34
N LYS A 84 -9.94 10.36 -1.06
CA LYS A 84 -10.75 11.04 -2.07
C LYS A 84 -9.91 11.83 -3.06
N ASN A 85 -8.67 12.16 -2.71
CA ASN A 85 -7.70 12.80 -3.59
C ASN A 85 -7.07 11.81 -4.60
N LEU A 86 -7.11 10.48 -4.32
CA LEU A 86 -6.45 9.47 -5.15
C LEU A 86 -7.42 8.55 -5.86
N ILE A 87 -8.46 8.09 -5.15
CA ILE A 87 -9.41 7.09 -5.65
C ILE A 87 -10.83 7.37 -5.18
N SER A 88 -11.80 6.74 -5.86
CA SER A 88 -13.17 6.67 -5.38
C SER A 88 -13.82 5.38 -5.89
N PRO A 89 -14.08 4.38 -5.02
CA PRO A 89 -14.94 3.25 -5.38
C PRO A 89 -16.35 3.74 -5.74
N SER A 90 -17.00 3.09 -6.74
CA SER A 90 -18.37 3.47 -7.11
C SER A 90 -19.37 3.20 -5.98
N GLY A 91 -20.34 4.11 -5.81
CA GLY A 91 -21.26 4.11 -4.66
C GLY A 91 -22.14 2.87 -4.50
N SER A 92 -22.33 2.07 -5.58
CA SER A 92 -23.16 0.86 -5.53
C SER A 92 -22.66 -0.25 -4.61
N ALA A 93 -21.37 -0.21 -4.22
CA ALA A 93 -20.77 -1.16 -3.30
C ALA A 93 -20.88 -0.74 -1.83
N GLU A 94 -21.29 0.50 -1.56
CA GLU A 94 -21.45 1.06 -0.21
C GLU A 94 -20.19 0.89 0.65
N CYS A 95 -19.02 1.23 0.06
CA CYS A 95 -17.74 1.12 0.72
C CYS A 95 -17.51 2.32 1.66
N LYS A 96 -17.18 2.04 2.92
CA LYS A 96 -16.84 3.01 3.95
C LYS A 96 -15.37 2.84 4.35
N ILE A 97 -14.65 3.96 4.51
CA ILE A 97 -13.26 3.92 4.98
C ILE A 97 -13.23 3.47 6.45
N GLU A 98 -12.38 2.50 6.79
CA GLU A 98 -12.13 2.05 8.17
C GLU A 98 -10.86 2.64 8.74
N SER A 99 -9.80 2.66 7.92
CA SER A 99 -8.50 3.19 8.33
C SER A 99 -7.69 3.65 7.14
N TYR A 100 -6.73 4.52 7.41
CA TYR A 100 -5.75 4.97 6.43
C TYR A 100 -4.40 5.22 7.10
N SER A 101 -3.35 5.20 6.31
CA SER A 101 -2.02 5.70 6.67
C SER A 101 -1.36 6.35 5.46
N ALA A 102 -0.54 7.36 5.70
CA ALA A 102 0.28 8.00 4.68
C ALA A 102 1.61 8.38 5.32
N ASN A 103 2.71 8.01 4.69
CA ASN A 103 4.06 8.30 5.17
C ASN A 103 5.05 8.38 4.02
N VAL A 104 6.23 8.93 4.30
CA VAL A 104 7.39 8.90 3.42
C VAL A 104 8.45 7.99 4.03
N ILE A 105 9.05 7.15 3.18
CA ILE A 105 10.19 6.29 3.52
C ILE A 105 11.40 6.88 2.81
N ASN A 106 12.45 7.20 3.56
CA ASN A 106 13.71 7.69 3.00
C ASN A 106 14.77 6.59 3.11
N GLU A 107 15.37 6.20 1.98
CA GLU A 107 16.49 5.26 1.92
C GLU A 107 17.60 5.86 1.05
N GLU A 108 18.74 6.18 1.66
CA GLU A 108 19.92 6.75 1.02
C GLU A 108 19.61 8.00 0.15
N LYS A 109 19.41 7.79 -1.16
CA LYS A 109 19.16 8.86 -2.16
C LYS A 109 17.73 8.85 -2.69
N HIS A 110 16.89 7.95 -2.20
CA HIS A 110 15.53 7.75 -2.68
C HIS A 110 14.52 7.98 -1.57
N SER A 111 13.41 8.61 -1.91
CA SER A 111 12.23 8.69 -1.07
C SER A 111 11.04 8.04 -1.79
N GLU A 112 10.24 7.33 -1.03
CA GLU A 112 9.00 6.71 -1.49
C GLU A 112 7.85 7.15 -0.58
N PHE A 113 6.77 7.62 -1.18
CA PHE A 113 5.53 7.88 -0.49
C PHE A 113 4.65 6.64 -0.54
N VAL A 114 4.23 6.19 0.63
CA VAL A 114 3.34 5.03 0.77
C VAL A 114 2.04 5.49 1.40
N SER A 115 0.91 5.13 0.80
CA SER A 115 -0.40 5.34 1.43
C SER A 115 -1.26 4.09 1.34
N ASN A 116 -1.91 3.78 2.45
CA ASN A 116 -2.79 2.63 2.60
C ASN A 116 -4.19 3.09 2.97
N TYR A 117 -5.19 2.46 2.36
CA TYR A 117 -6.61 2.72 2.68
C TYR A 117 -7.32 1.39 2.82
N LYS A 118 -8.01 1.21 3.93
CA LYS A 118 -8.83 0.04 4.20
C LYS A 118 -10.30 0.44 4.16
N PHE A 119 -11.06 -0.21 3.28
CA PHE A 119 -12.50 -0.03 3.17
C PHE A 119 -13.24 -1.29 3.58
N ASN A 120 -14.39 -1.13 4.21
CA ASN A 120 -15.41 -2.17 4.33
C ASN A 120 -16.55 -1.83 3.37
N CYS A 121 -16.97 -2.80 2.56
CA CYS A 121 -18.01 -2.63 1.54
C CYS A 121 -19.20 -3.53 1.86
N GLU A 122 -20.38 -2.96 2.09
CA GLU A 122 -21.59 -3.74 2.38
C GLU A 122 -22.00 -4.64 1.20
N ASN A 123 -21.74 -4.18 -0.02
CA ASN A 123 -22.12 -4.86 -1.27
C ASN A 123 -20.95 -4.96 -2.24
N ILE A 124 -19.83 -5.57 -1.83
CA ILE A 124 -18.58 -5.61 -2.61
C ILE A 124 -18.76 -6.16 -4.04
N SER A 125 -19.63 -7.16 -4.22
CA SER A 125 -19.94 -7.74 -5.54
C SER A 125 -20.62 -6.75 -6.51
N LYS A 126 -21.16 -5.63 -6.01
CA LYS A 126 -21.72 -4.55 -6.81
C LYS A 126 -20.67 -3.51 -7.23
N LEU A 127 -19.42 -3.62 -6.77
CA LEU A 127 -18.35 -2.73 -7.20
C LEU A 127 -17.98 -3.00 -8.65
N LYS A 128 -18.22 -2.01 -9.52
CA LYS A 128 -17.97 -2.12 -10.95
C LYS A 128 -16.87 -1.20 -11.44
N ILE A 129 -16.70 -0.06 -10.78
CA ILE A 129 -15.81 1.00 -11.24
C ILE A 129 -15.05 1.55 -10.03
N ILE A 130 -13.76 1.79 -10.20
CA ILE A 130 -12.95 2.61 -9.31
C ILE A 130 -12.46 3.81 -10.12
N TYR A 131 -12.81 5.01 -9.66
CA TYR A 131 -12.31 6.24 -10.25
C TYR A 131 -10.90 6.53 -9.73
N ILE A 132 -10.02 6.92 -10.65
CA ILE A 132 -8.62 7.27 -10.34
C ILE A 132 -8.47 8.78 -10.45
N LYS A 133 -8.08 9.41 -9.36
CA LYS A 133 -7.86 10.84 -9.24
C LYS A 133 -6.38 11.19 -9.00
N TYR A 134 -5.53 10.19 -8.80
CA TYR A 134 -4.09 10.31 -8.53
C TYR A 134 -3.40 11.39 -9.38
N PHE A 135 -3.59 11.37 -10.69
CA PHE A 135 -2.95 12.31 -11.61
C PHE A 135 -3.43 13.76 -11.50
N LYS A 136 -4.59 13.99 -10.84
CA LYS A 136 -5.08 15.35 -10.56
C LYS A 136 -4.36 15.93 -9.35
N SER A 137 -4.02 15.09 -8.38
CA SER A 137 -3.34 15.51 -7.16
C SER A 137 -1.81 15.59 -7.35
N PHE A 138 -1.25 14.74 -8.24
CA PHE A 138 0.18 14.64 -8.47
C PHE A 138 0.50 14.67 -9.96
N GLU A 139 0.85 15.87 -10.44
CA GLU A 139 1.02 16.13 -11.88
C GLU A 139 2.31 15.55 -12.47
N ASN A 140 3.33 15.27 -11.66
CA ASN A 140 4.58 14.66 -12.11
C ASN A 140 4.42 13.17 -12.45
N GLY A 141 3.45 12.47 -11.85
CA GLY A 141 3.12 11.10 -12.18
C GLY A 141 2.67 10.98 -13.65
N LYS A 142 3.17 9.99 -14.39
CA LYS A 142 2.86 9.74 -15.81
C LYS A 142 2.05 8.47 -15.99
N LYS A 143 2.39 7.42 -15.21
CA LYS A 143 1.77 6.09 -15.25
C LYS A 143 1.43 5.61 -13.85
N LEU A 144 0.35 4.86 -13.74
CA LEU A 144 -0.01 4.12 -12.55
C LEU A 144 -0.20 2.65 -12.93
N ASN A 145 0.68 1.79 -12.40
CA ASN A 145 0.58 0.34 -12.53
C ASN A 145 -0.37 -0.16 -11.45
N ILE A 146 -1.48 -0.77 -11.83
CA ILE A 146 -2.50 -1.23 -10.90
C ILE A 146 -2.55 -2.76 -10.93
N LYS A 147 -2.36 -3.39 -9.76
CA LYS A 147 -2.53 -4.82 -9.57
C LYS A 147 -3.77 -5.06 -8.71
N ILE A 148 -4.68 -5.89 -9.17
CA ILE A 148 -5.91 -6.24 -8.45
C ILE A 148 -5.87 -7.73 -8.12
N LEU A 149 -6.02 -8.05 -6.85
CA LEU A 149 -6.15 -9.40 -6.29
C LEU A 149 -7.56 -9.53 -5.69
N GLY A 150 -8.55 -9.71 -6.56
CA GLY A 150 -9.92 -10.04 -6.14
C GLY A 150 -10.08 -11.55 -5.95
N GLU A 151 -11.05 -11.97 -5.16
CA GLU A 151 -11.35 -13.38 -4.94
C GLU A 151 -11.78 -14.10 -6.22
N LYS A 152 -12.50 -13.40 -7.11
CA LYS A 152 -12.97 -13.98 -8.36
C LYS A 152 -12.00 -13.79 -9.52
N LYS A 153 -11.25 -12.69 -9.52
CA LYS A 153 -10.36 -12.36 -10.65
C LYS A 153 -9.15 -11.54 -10.21
N LYS A 154 -8.00 -11.90 -10.79
CA LYS A 154 -6.75 -11.11 -10.73
C LYS A 154 -6.57 -10.36 -12.04
N SER A 155 -6.08 -9.12 -11.96
CA SER A 155 -5.84 -8.27 -13.15
C SER A 155 -4.71 -7.28 -12.93
N VAL A 156 -4.11 -6.87 -14.05
CA VAL A 156 -3.12 -5.80 -14.10
C VAL A 156 -3.60 -4.75 -15.09
N TYR A 157 -3.49 -3.49 -14.72
CA TYR A 157 -3.76 -2.35 -15.58
C TYR A 157 -2.55 -1.43 -15.58
N VAL A 158 -2.26 -0.82 -16.71
CA VAL A 158 -1.37 0.32 -16.81
C VAL A 158 -2.23 1.50 -17.27
N ILE A 159 -2.29 2.54 -16.49
CA ILE A 159 -3.07 3.72 -16.82
C ILE A 159 -2.21 4.99 -16.86
N GLU A 160 -2.61 5.91 -17.69
CA GLU A 160 -1.99 7.21 -17.90
C GLU A 160 -2.98 8.33 -17.55
N LYS A 161 -2.53 9.57 -17.52
CA LYS A 161 -3.31 10.76 -17.10
C LYS A 161 -4.67 10.92 -17.76
N SER A 162 -4.83 10.46 -19.01
CA SER A 162 -6.10 10.54 -19.73
C SER A 162 -7.17 9.59 -19.22
N LYS A 163 -6.76 8.48 -18.57
CA LYS A 163 -7.65 7.44 -18.09
C LYS A 163 -8.01 7.69 -16.62
N LYS A 164 -9.28 7.99 -16.37
CA LYS A 164 -9.77 8.40 -15.05
C LYS A 164 -10.50 7.31 -14.27
N LEU A 165 -10.59 6.08 -14.79
CA LEU A 165 -11.28 4.98 -14.14
C LEU A 165 -10.74 3.63 -14.60
N ILE A 166 -10.96 2.60 -13.77
CA ILE A 166 -10.80 1.18 -14.11
C ILE A 166 -12.13 0.44 -13.93
N ASN A 167 -12.37 -0.53 -14.82
CA ASN A 167 -13.52 -1.42 -14.70
C ASN A 167 -13.11 -2.65 -13.89
N VAL A 168 -13.75 -2.84 -12.76
CA VAL A 168 -13.49 -3.94 -11.82
C VAL A 168 -14.67 -4.91 -11.71
N LYS A 169 -15.62 -4.84 -12.65
CA LYS A 169 -16.74 -5.76 -12.69
C LYS A 169 -16.26 -7.21 -12.69
N ASN A 170 -16.86 -8.03 -11.84
CA ASN A 170 -16.56 -9.45 -11.66
C ASN A 170 -15.14 -9.73 -11.08
N HIS A 171 -14.51 -8.77 -10.40
CA HIS A 171 -13.27 -9.02 -9.64
C HIS A 171 -13.58 -9.46 -8.20
N PHE A 172 -14.67 -8.94 -7.68
CA PHE A 172 -15.06 -9.05 -6.27
C PHE A 172 -16.40 -9.79 -6.11
#